data_4c875e3a5c10480187fb31d8cb14381f
#
_entry.id   4c875e3a5c10480187fb31d8cb14381f
#
_cell.length_a   1.000
_cell.length_b   1.000
_cell.length_c   1.000
_cell.angle_alpha   90.00
_cell.angle_beta   90.00
_cell.angle_gamma   90.00
#
_symmetry.space_group_name_H-M   'P 1'
#
loop_
_entity.id
_entity.type
_entity.pdbx_description
1 polymer ?
#
loop_
_entity_poly.entity_id
_entity_poly.type
_entity_poly.pdbx_seq_one_letter_code
_entity_poly.pdbx_strand_id
1 'polypeptide(L)'
;MLIRLIRHLTRRHPWALSLWENKYSWNSVLISGFLIAAILVTLFLNSEEQAVSTREVLRLTSSPHIVNLSKPSLSRGKPLSGLEVINDAELLAKTKYQINAGVYVVNNYDIDLTTPGFSSKGYIFMNWNKGLQQYLESEGMSILNIIKFKNDINPEITDIAPKGDAAPTRLEDGNYGQTFAYTGEFYIDNFNISRYPFDALSLPIVLETDDPDGRLTYDSLRLIPDIRDSGIGGYSNVIGWHLDGWSIGEYRHHLATSFGSNNKSSAEYSQLIFDVTYGKSPWSSFWKLIQPLLVVMASIILITRVKSEYNLEIPLAVLLTLVFMQEGYRSGLPELPYLTYLDQIFVLCYIASLLSFALVLYTQDCRVRMKESNQETSLRIAKRLTLLEKSWPPVSLLVLLISMAICWIAINN
;
A
#
# COMPACT_ATOMS: atom_id res chain seq x y z
N MET A 1 -1.46 -2.62 39.35
CA MET A 1 -1.81 -1.32 38.77
C MET A 1 -3.15 -1.35 38.05
N LEU A 2 -3.42 -2.32 37.19
CA LEU A 2 -4.69 -2.47 36.43
C LEU A 2 -5.93 -2.59 37.34
N ILE A 3 -5.88 -3.38 38.40
CA ILE A 3 -7.00 -3.59 39.35
C ILE A 3 -7.35 -2.29 40.10
N ARG A 4 -6.38 -1.42 40.39
CA ARG A 4 -6.67 -0.10 41.02
C ARG A 4 -7.30 0.87 40.03
N LEU A 5 -6.92 0.83 38.75
CA LEU A 5 -7.49 1.65 37.67
C LEU A 5 -8.97 1.25 37.43
N ILE A 6 -9.23 -0.05 37.35
CA ILE A 6 -10.58 -0.60 37.17
C ILE A 6 -11.48 -0.24 38.36
N ARG A 7 -11.01 -0.32 39.63
CA ARG A 7 -11.74 0.13 40.79
C ARG A 7 -12.03 1.64 40.82
N HIS A 8 -11.17 2.45 40.20
CA HIS A 8 -11.38 3.89 40.14
C HIS A 8 -12.42 4.26 39.08
N LEU A 9 -12.42 3.57 37.93
CA LEU A 9 -13.40 3.75 36.85
C LEU A 9 -14.80 3.27 37.26
N THR A 10 -14.90 2.15 37.99
CA THR A 10 -16.19 1.60 38.43
C THR A 10 -16.85 2.45 39.52
N ARG A 11 -16.12 3.20 40.37
CA ARG A 11 -16.70 4.13 41.34
C ARG A 11 -17.37 5.36 40.71
N ARG A 12 -17.01 5.75 39.51
CA ARG A 12 -17.60 6.90 38.81
C ARG A 12 -18.83 6.57 37.95
N HIS A 13 -19.05 5.30 37.66
CA HIS A 13 -20.14 4.87 36.78
C HIS A 13 -20.89 3.67 37.37
N PRO A 14 -22.05 3.91 38.04
CA PRO A 14 -22.82 2.85 38.70
C PRO A 14 -23.33 1.75 37.76
N TRP A 15 -23.46 2.02 36.44
CA TRP A 15 -23.80 1.00 35.45
C TRP A 15 -22.66 -0.01 35.24
N ALA A 16 -21.40 0.37 35.45
CA ALA A 16 -20.24 -0.52 35.36
C ALA A 16 -20.19 -1.48 36.58
N LEU A 17 -20.71 -1.08 37.74
CA LEU A 17 -20.84 -1.94 38.93
C LEU A 17 -21.87 -3.06 38.73
N SER A 18 -22.97 -2.79 38.04
CA SER A 18 -23.99 -3.81 37.73
C SER A 18 -23.49 -4.88 36.75
N LEU A 19 -22.55 -4.52 35.89
CA LEU A 19 -21.82 -5.47 35.01
C LEU A 19 -20.79 -6.30 35.79
N TRP A 20 -20.18 -5.73 36.85
CA TRP A 20 -19.18 -6.39 37.69
C TRP A 20 -19.76 -7.35 38.74
N GLU A 21 -20.85 -7.00 39.37
CA GLU A 21 -21.53 -7.84 40.36
C GLU A 21 -22.19 -9.09 39.75
N ASN A 22 -22.47 -9.06 38.46
CA ASN A 22 -23.02 -10.21 37.76
C ASN A 22 -21.87 -11.15 37.36
N LYS A 23 -21.68 -12.27 38.08
CA LYS A 23 -20.70 -13.36 37.76
C LYS A 23 -20.69 -13.81 36.29
N TYR A 24 -21.61 -13.34 35.48
CA TYR A 24 -21.83 -13.63 34.06
C TYR A 24 -21.04 -12.71 33.10
N SER A 25 -20.57 -11.56 33.58
CA SER A 25 -19.80 -10.63 32.80
C SER A 25 -18.38 -11.12 32.59
N TRP A 26 -17.87 -12.02 33.43
CA TRP A 26 -16.50 -12.52 33.33
C TRP A 26 -16.21 -13.25 32.03
N ASN A 27 -17.13 -14.08 31.51
CA ASN A 27 -16.93 -14.78 30.26
C ASN A 27 -16.92 -13.81 29.06
N SER A 28 -17.81 -12.80 29.07
CA SER A 28 -17.80 -11.75 28.03
C SER A 28 -16.54 -10.87 28.12
N VAL A 29 -16.06 -10.57 29.34
CA VAL A 29 -14.80 -9.83 29.57
C VAL A 29 -13.59 -10.63 29.11
N LEU A 30 -13.54 -11.94 29.38
CA LEU A 30 -12.46 -12.81 28.94
C LEU A 30 -12.43 -12.93 27.42
N ILE A 31 -13.58 -13.09 26.78
CA ILE A 31 -13.68 -13.18 25.32
C ILE A 31 -13.30 -11.85 24.67
N SER A 32 -13.80 -10.72 25.20
CA SER A 32 -13.41 -9.39 24.73
C SER A 32 -11.92 -9.11 24.96
N GLY A 33 -11.38 -9.53 26.10
CA GLY A 33 -9.96 -9.42 26.44
C GLY A 33 -9.08 -10.25 25.48
N PHE A 34 -9.53 -11.45 25.11
CA PHE A 34 -8.81 -12.28 24.15
C PHE A 34 -8.81 -11.68 22.74
N LEU A 35 -9.94 -11.14 22.27
CA LEU A 35 -10.02 -10.43 20.99
C LEU A 35 -9.14 -9.17 20.98
N ILE A 36 -9.13 -8.40 22.08
CA ILE A 36 -8.23 -7.24 22.20
C ILE A 36 -6.76 -7.68 22.20
N ALA A 37 -6.43 -8.78 22.90
CA ALA A 37 -5.08 -9.33 22.89
C ALA A 37 -4.66 -9.78 21.48
N ALA A 38 -5.57 -10.40 20.73
CA ALA A 38 -5.32 -10.78 19.34
C ALA A 38 -5.08 -9.56 18.42
N ILE A 39 -5.81 -8.46 18.63
CA ILE A 39 -5.56 -7.20 17.92
C ILE A 39 -4.16 -6.68 18.24
N LEU A 40 -3.81 -6.65 19.54
CA LEU A 40 -2.49 -6.18 19.97
C LEU A 40 -1.38 -7.04 19.37
N VAL A 41 -1.59 -8.36 19.24
CA VAL A 41 -0.63 -9.26 18.58
C VAL A 41 -0.53 -8.93 17.08
N THR A 42 -1.64 -8.71 16.37
CA THR A 42 -1.60 -8.33 14.95
C THR A 42 -0.94 -6.98 14.73
N LEU A 43 -1.17 -6.00 15.62
CA LEU A 43 -0.51 -4.71 15.59
C LEU A 43 1.01 -4.83 15.84
N PHE A 44 1.39 -5.69 16.79
CA PHE A 44 2.81 -5.95 17.09
C PHE A 44 3.53 -6.61 15.92
N LEU A 45 2.90 -7.60 15.29
CA LEU A 45 3.46 -8.27 14.10
C LEU A 45 3.63 -7.34 12.90
N ASN A 46 2.83 -6.27 12.82
CA ASN A 46 2.93 -5.26 11.75
C ASN A 46 3.95 -4.14 12.05
N SER A 47 4.45 -4.04 13.29
CA SER A 47 5.36 -2.95 13.69
C SER A 47 6.83 -3.18 13.33
N GLU A 48 7.20 -4.35 12.85
CA GLU A 48 8.56 -4.66 12.43
C GLU A 48 8.76 -4.41 10.92
N GLU A 49 8.68 -3.15 10.48
CA GLU A 49 9.34 -2.74 9.25
C GLU A 49 10.85 -2.69 9.52
N GLN A 50 11.56 -3.71 9.09
CA GLN A 50 13.01 -3.68 9.06
C GLN A 50 13.46 -2.63 8.04
N ALA A 51 13.96 -1.51 8.52
CA ALA A 51 14.66 -0.53 7.71
C ALA A 51 15.86 -1.22 7.05
N VAL A 52 15.73 -1.61 5.78
CA VAL A 52 16.86 -2.10 4.99
C VAL A 52 17.79 -0.92 4.79
N SER A 53 18.98 -0.97 5.38
CA SER A 53 20.05 -0.02 5.12
C SER A 53 20.52 -0.18 3.67
N THR A 54 19.97 0.62 2.77
CA THR A 54 20.41 0.67 1.38
C THR A 54 21.59 1.63 1.24
N ARG A 55 22.54 1.31 0.34
CA ARG A 55 23.62 2.23 -0.06
C ARG A 55 23.13 3.32 -1.01
N GLU A 56 21.86 3.29 -1.34
CA GLU A 56 21.22 4.25 -2.22
C GLU A 56 20.34 5.19 -1.40
N VAL A 57 20.48 6.48 -1.64
CA VAL A 57 19.67 7.52 -1.00
C VAL A 57 19.07 8.39 -2.09
N LEU A 58 17.74 8.46 -2.12
CA LEU A 58 17.00 9.31 -3.03
C LEU A 58 16.44 10.51 -2.27
N ARG A 59 16.73 11.73 -2.75
CA ARG A 59 16.26 12.98 -2.16
C ARG A 59 15.54 13.83 -3.20
N LEU A 60 14.38 14.32 -2.85
CA LEU A 60 13.60 15.19 -3.72
C LEU A 60 14.19 16.61 -3.72
N THR A 61 14.50 17.15 -4.88
CA THR A 61 15.16 18.47 -5.04
C THR A 61 14.19 19.65 -4.92
N SER A 62 12.92 19.42 -5.19
CA SER A 62 11.84 20.40 -5.04
C SER A 62 10.52 19.68 -4.81
N SER A 63 9.50 20.38 -4.35
CA SER A 63 8.16 19.78 -4.24
C SER A 63 7.70 19.25 -5.59
N PRO A 64 7.25 17.97 -5.70
CA PRO A 64 6.80 17.41 -6.95
C PRO A 64 5.52 18.12 -7.42
N HIS A 65 5.35 18.20 -8.71
CA HIS A 65 4.11 18.67 -9.30
C HIS A 65 3.13 17.50 -9.39
N ILE A 66 1.97 17.66 -8.75
CA ILE A 66 0.92 16.63 -8.67
C ILE A 66 -0.31 17.15 -9.40
N VAL A 67 -0.81 16.36 -10.34
CA VAL A 67 -2.06 16.63 -11.06
C VAL A 67 -3.09 15.57 -10.64
N ASN A 68 -4.14 16.02 -9.97
CA ASN A 68 -5.26 15.18 -9.61
C ASN A 68 -6.35 15.33 -10.67
N LEU A 69 -6.75 14.25 -11.32
CA LEU A 69 -7.73 14.27 -12.41
C LEU A 69 -9.17 14.45 -11.92
N SER A 70 -9.45 14.10 -10.66
CA SER A 70 -10.76 14.36 -10.05
C SER A 70 -10.97 15.84 -9.69
N LYS A 71 -9.85 16.56 -9.49
CA LYS A 71 -9.81 18.03 -9.24
C LYS A 71 -8.62 18.59 -10.00
N PRO A 72 -8.77 18.94 -11.30
CA PRO A 72 -7.65 19.39 -12.13
C PRO A 72 -7.13 20.76 -11.66
N SER A 73 -6.30 20.72 -10.64
CA SER A 73 -5.51 21.86 -10.19
C SER A 73 -4.09 21.38 -10.01
N LEU A 74 -3.12 22.05 -10.63
CA LEU A 74 -1.72 21.85 -10.30
C LEU A 74 -1.52 22.17 -8.82
N SER A 75 -1.33 21.15 -8.01
CA SER A 75 -1.02 21.34 -6.59
C SER A 75 0.44 20.98 -6.34
N ARG A 76 1.16 21.84 -5.63
CA ARG A 76 2.41 21.45 -4.99
C ARG A 76 2.03 20.64 -3.76
N GLY A 77 2.22 19.33 -3.82
CA GLY A 77 1.86 18.42 -2.74
C GLY A 77 3.09 17.94 -1.97
N LYS A 78 2.81 17.20 -0.89
CA LYS A 78 3.84 16.36 -0.26
C LYS A 78 4.29 15.29 -1.24
N PRO A 79 5.58 14.91 -1.25
CA PRO A 79 6.05 13.80 -2.04
C PRO A 79 5.25 12.54 -1.71
N LEU A 80 4.80 11.81 -2.73
CA LEU A 80 4.06 10.55 -2.55
C LEU A 80 4.87 9.50 -1.77
N SER A 81 6.19 9.58 -1.86
CA SER A 81 7.16 8.67 -1.25
C SER A 81 7.62 9.06 0.16
N GLY A 82 7.16 10.17 0.75
CA GLY A 82 7.65 10.64 2.05
C GLY A 82 9.13 11.08 2.08
N LEU A 83 9.75 11.27 0.91
CA LEU A 83 11.16 11.64 0.78
C LEU A 83 11.43 13.05 1.29
N GLU A 84 12.62 13.25 1.84
CA GLU A 84 13.10 14.55 2.26
C GLU A 84 13.25 15.48 1.06
N VAL A 85 12.68 16.69 1.15
CA VAL A 85 12.83 17.73 0.13
C VAL A 85 14.05 18.58 0.45
N ILE A 86 15.05 18.54 -0.42
CA ILE A 86 16.21 19.42 -0.36
C ILE A 86 16.00 20.57 -1.35
N ASN A 87 16.12 21.81 -0.91
CA ASN A 87 15.96 22.96 -1.80
C ASN A 87 17.29 23.30 -2.48
N ASP A 88 17.47 22.78 -3.70
CA ASP A 88 18.70 22.96 -4.49
C ASP A 88 18.58 24.06 -5.56
N ALA A 89 17.69 25.04 -5.38
CA ALA A 89 17.45 26.08 -6.37
C ALA A 89 18.73 26.88 -6.73
N GLU A 90 19.60 27.14 -5.75
CA GLU A 90 20.88 27.83 -5.98
C GLU A 90 21.86 26.98 -6.80
N LEU A 91 21.88 25.67 -6.54
CA LEU A 91 22.73 24.74 -7.27
C LEU A 91 22.22 24.57 -8.71
N LEU A 92 20.90 24.54 -8.90
CA LEU A 92 20.30 24.49 -10.23
C LEU A 92 20.72 25.69 -11.09
N ALA A 93 20.71 26.91 -10.51
CA ALA A 93 21.12 28.11 -11.23
C ALA A 93 22.61 28.09 -11.68
N LYS A 94 23.45 27.32 -10.99
CA LYS A 94 24.89 27.16 -11.28
C LYS A 94 25.19 25.96 -12.18
N THR A 95 24.21 25.07 -12.40
CA THR A 95 24.41 23.84 -13.20
C THR A 95 24.68 24.18 -14.66
N LYS A 96 25.75 23.62 -15.18
CA LYS A 96 26.23 23.91 -16.54
C LYS A 96 25.30 23.40 -17.64
N TYR A 97 24.75 22.17 -17.44
CA TYR A 97 23.91 21.50 -18.41
C TYR A 97 22.54 21.22 -17.80
N GLN A 98 21.48 21.57 -18.51
CA GLN A 98 20.12 21.40 -18.08
C GLN A 98 19.31 20.75 -19.20
N ILE A 99 18.52 19.76 -18.87
CA ILE A 99 17.60 19.08 -19.76
C ILE A 99 16.20 19.21 -19.19
N ASN A 100 15.34 19.99 -19.85
CA ASN A 100 13.92 20.00 -19.53
C ASN A 100 13.31 18.74 -20.15
N ALA A 101 12.86 17.82 -19.31
CA ALA A 101 12.31 16.55 -19.75
C ALA A 101 10.86 16.38 -19.29
N GLY A 102 10.01 15.97 -20.19
CA GLY A 102 8.62 15.63 -19.93
C GLY A 102 8.28 14.23 -20.45
N VAL A 103 7.29 13.63 -19.84
CA VAL A 103 6.79 12.28 -20.14
C VAL A 103 5.30 12.34 -20.46
N TYR A 104 4.90 11.80 -21.60
CA TYR A 104 3.50 11.64 -21.96
C TYR A 104 3.21 10.14 -22.14
N VAL A 105 2.51 9.57 -21.16
CA VAL A 105 2.08 8.16 -21.19
C VAL A 105 0.86 8.03 -22.09
N VAL A 106 0.97 7.24 -23.14
CA VAL A 106 -0.16 6.91 -24.03
C VAL A 106 -1.01 5.79 -23.42
N ASN A 107 -0.35 4.76 -22.90
CA ASN A 107 -1.02 3.60 -22.33
C ASN A 107 -0.11 2.89 -21.31
N ASN A 108 -0.71 2.45 -20.19
CA ASN A 108 -0.13 1.48 -19.27
C ASN A 108 -0.96 0.20 -19.33
N TYR A 109 -0.30 -0.95 -19.41
CA TYR A 109 -0.93 -2.26 -19.57
C TYR A 109 -0.05 -3.35 -18.93
N ASP A 110 -0.55 -4.60 -18.90
CA ASP A 110 0.14 -5.76 -18.34
C ASP A 110 0.68 -5.52 -16.91
N ILE A 111 -0.17 -4.93 -16.06
CA ILE A 111 0.19 -4.70 -14.66
C ILE A 111 0.14 -6.03 -13.94
N ASP A 112 1.31 -6.54 -13.55
CA ASP A 112 1.45 -7.75 -12.77
C ASP A 112 1.80 -7.39 -11.31
N LEU A 113 0.91 -7.72 -10.39
CA LEU A 113 1.15 -7.51 -8.97
C LEU A 113 1.95 -8.64 -8.33
N THR A 114 2.04 -9.80 -8.98
CA THR A 114 2.80 -10.96 -8.47
C THR A 114 4.30 -10.80 -8.70
N THR A 115 4.66 -10.22 -9.83
CA THR A 115 6.01 -9.74 -10.16
C THR A 115 5.92 -8.23 -10.39
N PRO A 116 6.19 -7.38 -9.37
CA PRO A 116 5.86 -5.96 -9.42
C PRO A 116 6.40 -5.24 -10.67
N GLY A 117 5.64 -5.28 -11.74
CA GLY A 117 6.01 -4.72 -13.04
C GLY A 117 4.79 -4.27 -13.85
N PHE A 118 5.04 -3.43 -14.83
CA PHE A 118 4.03 -2.96 -15.79
C PHE A 118 4.67 -2.61 -17.11
N SER A 119 3.90 -2.74 -18.18
CA SER A 119 4.28 -2.26 -19.50
C SER A 119 3.75 -0.85 -19.73
N SER A 120 4.55 -0.01 -20.34
CA SER A 120 4.16 1.36 -20.69
C SER A 120 4.66 1.73 -22.08
N LYS A 121 3.86 2.54 -22.78
CA LYS A 121 4.27 3.19 -24.01
C LYS A 121 3.86 4.65 -24.04
N GLY A 122 4.70 5.46 -24.64
CA GLY A 122 4.43 6.90 -24.67
C GLY A 122 5.52 7.67 -25.41
N TYR A 123 5.66 8.92 -25.00
CA TYR A 123 6.63 9.85 -25.53
C TYR A 123 7.42 10.50 -24.42
N ILE A 124 8.71 10.74 -24.68
CA ILE A 124 9.56 11.57 -23.85
C ILE A 124 10.02 12.75 -24.70
N PHE A 125 9.84 13.95 -24.19
CA PHE A 125 10.38 15.15 -24.83
C PHE A 125 11.52 15.69 -23.98
N MET A 126 12.60 16.04 -24.65
CA MET A 126 13.77 16.57 -24.02
C MET A 126 14.19 17.85 -24.74
N ASN A 127 14.39 18.92 -23.98
CA ASN A 127 14.93 20.18 -24.47
C ASN A 127 16.16 20.52 -23.68
N TRP A 128 17.29 20.81 -24.33
CA TRP A 128 18.54 21.08 -23.67
C TRP A 128 19.29 22.29 -24.24
N ASN A 129 20.21 22.81 -23.45
CA ASN A 129 20.97 23.99 -23.83
C ASN A 129 22.04 23.70 -24.89
N LYS A 130 22.46 24.77 -25.62
CA LYS A 130 23.50 24.71 -26.66
C LYS A 130 24.80 24.13 -26.13
N GLY A 131 25.17 24.41 -24.87
CA GLY A 131 26.41 23.90 -24.28
C GLY A 131 26.44 22.37 -24.17
N LEU A 132 25.31 21.75 -23.83
CA LEU A 132 25.19 20.29 -23.82
C LEU A 132 25.23 19.71 -25.21
N GLN A 133 24.61 20.38 -26.21
CA GLN A 133 24.66 19.92 -27.59
C GLN A 133 26.11 19.89 -28.12
N GLN A 134 26.86 20.95 -27.85
CA GLN A 134 28.27 21.01 -28.23
C GLN A 134 29.12 19.92 -27.55
N TYR A 135 28.83 19.62 -26.29
CA TYR A 135 29.49 18.53 -25.58
C TYR A 135 29.18 17.17 -26.25
N LEU A 136 27.91 16.89 -26.52
CA LEU A 136 27.48 15.64 -27.17
C LEU A 136 28.11 15.47 -28.56
N GLU A 137 28.15 16.53 -29.36
CA GLU A 137 28.80 16.53 -30.67
C GLU A 137 30.31 16.30 -30.58
N SER A 138 30.98 16.88 -29.58
CA SER A 138 32.45 16.69 -29.41
C SER A 138 32.81 15.27 -28.97
N GLU A 139 31.96 14.60 -28.26
CA GLU A 139 32.15 13.20 -27.82
C GLU A 139 31.51 12.17 -28.80
N GLY A 140 30.85 12.64 -29.88
CA GLY A 140 30.16 11.75 -30.82
C GLY A 140 28.98 11.00 -30.24
N MET A 141 28.32 11.57 -29.20
CA MET A 141 27.22 10.95 -28.47
C MET A 141 25.89 11.60 -28.85
N SER A 142 24.82 10.85 -28.63
CA SER A 142 23.43 11.36 -28.63
C SER A 142 22.94 11.57 -27.21
N ILE A 143 21.83 12.27 -27.06
CA ILE A 143 21.20 12.48 -25.77
C ILE A 143 20.82 11.15 -25.10
N LEU A 144 20.46 10.11 -25.85
CA LEU A 144 20.12 8.77 -25.34
C LEU A 144 21.34 8.01 -24.78
N ASN A 145 22.58 8.46 -25.06
CA ASN A 145 23.77 7.85 -24.47
C ASN A 145 23.98 8.28 -23.01
N ILE A 146 23.40 9.43 -22.62
CA ILE A 146 23.54 10.00 -21.26
C ILE A 146 22.26 9.97 -20.44
N ILE A 147 21.16 9.41 -20.94
CA ILE A 147 19.90 9.24 -20.23
C ILE A 147 19.42 7.82 -20.41
N LYS A 148 19.02 7.19 -19.31
CA LYS A 148 18.49 5.82 -19.31
C LYS A 148 17.23 5.72 -18.45
N PHE A 149 16.40 4.73 -18.75
CA PHE A 149 15.37 4.27 -17.84
C PHE A 149 16.03 3.47 -16.71
N LYS A 150 15.88 3.94 -15.46
CA LYS A 150 16.52 3.32 -14.30
C LYS A 150 15.76 2.10 -13.79
N ASN A 151 14.43 2.11 -13.91
CA ASN A 151 13.56 1.03 -13.46
C ASN A 151 13.10 0.11 -14.61
N ASP A 152 13.83 0.08 -15.71
CA ASP A 152 13.62 -0.85 -16.82
C ASP A 152 13.95 -2.28 -16.38
N ILE A 153 12.99 -3.20 -16.56
CA ILE A 153 13.17 -4.62 -16.21
C ILE A 153 13.95 -5.35 -17.30
N ASN A 154 13.73 -4.96 -18.54
CA ASN A 154 14.23 -5.70 -19.68
C ASN A 154 14.78 -4.75 -20.78
N PRO A 155 15.98 -4.21 -20.56
CA PRO A 155 16.59 -3.23 -21.48
C PRO A 155 16.74 -3.71 -22.92
N GLU A 156 16.73 -5.03 -23.15
CA GLU A 156 16.81 -5.61 -24.51
C GLU A 156 15.48 -5.49 -25.27
N ILE A 157 14.37 -5.39 -24.55
CA ILE A 157 13.00 -5.28 -25.13
C ILE A 157 12.54 -3.83 -25.17
N THR A 158 13.09 -2.99 -24.28
CA THR A 158 12.73 -1.58 -24.23
C THR A 158 13.21 -0.86 -25.47
N ASP A 159 12.26 -0.40 -26.27
CA ASP A 159 12.50 0.38 -27.48
C ASP A 159 12.34 1.86 -27.16
N ILE A 160 13.36 2.64 -27.52
CA ILE A 160 13.33 4.10 -27.47
C ILE A 160 13.91 4.65 -28.77
N ALA A 161 13.08 5.32 -29.54
CA ALA A 161 13.46 5.83 -30.84
C ALA A 161 13.00 7.28 -31.05
N PRO A 162 13.77 8.10 -31.81
CA PRO A 162 13.33 9.44 -32.19
C PRO A 162 11.99 9.39 -32.93
N LYS A 163 11.07 10.28 -32.55
CA LYS A 163 9.81 10.50 -33.28
C LYS A 163 10.05 11.57 -34.36
N GLY A 164 10.23 11.16 -35.58
CA GLY A 164 10.52 12.05 -36.69
C GLY A 164 12.01 12.04 -37.05
N ASP A 165 12.64 13.22 -37.14
CA ASP A 165 14.05 13.34 -37.55
C ASP A 165 14.97 12.71 -36.47
N ALA A 166 15.98 11.99 -36.95
CA ALA A 166 16.99 11.38 -36.10
C ALA A 166 17.90 12.41 -35.39
N ALA A 167 18.00 13.62 -35.94
CA ALA A 167 18.77 14.71 -35.35
C ALA A 167 17.91 15.64 -34.51
N PRO A 168 18.44 16.23 -33.42
CA PRO A 168 17.73 17.19 -32.61
C PRO A 168 17.42 18.48 -33.41
N THR A 169 16.23 19.02 -33.18
CA THR A 169 15.77 20.26 -33.81
C THR A 169 16.20 21.46 -32.97
N ARG A 170 16.73 22.49 -33.64
CA ARG A 170 17.03 23.75 -32.97
C ARG A 170 15.74 24.55 -32.75
N LEU A 171 15.47 24.92 -31.49
CA LEU A 171 14.31 25.69 -31.10
C LEU A 171 14.52 27.21 -31.29
N GLU A 172 13.43 27.98 -31.22
CA GLU A 172 13.46 29.45 -31.35
C GLU A 172 14.27 30.16 -30.26
N ASP A 173 14.34 29.58 -29.05
CA ASP A 173 15.12 30.09 -27.92
C ASP A 173 16.61 29.76 -28.02
N GLY A 174 17.04 29.07 -29.11
CA GLY A 174 18.39 28.65 -29.35
C GLY A 174 18.81 27.36 -28.68
N ASN A 175 17.95 26.73 -27.94
CA ASN A 175 18.09 25.39 -27.36
C ASN A 175 17.85 24.32 -28.43
N TYR A 176 18.10 23.07 -28.08
CA TYR A 176 17.84 21.90 -28.92
C TYR A 176 16.75 21.04 -28.29
N GLY A 177 15.87 20.51 -29.11
CA GLY A 177 14.77 19.66 -28.66
C GLY A 177 14.65 18.40 -29.50
N GLN A 178 14.23 17.31 -28.85
CA GLN A 178 13.91 16.06 -29.53
C GLN A 178 12.84 15.31 -28.77
N THR A 179 11.95 14.66 -29.52
CA THR A 179 10.89 13.78 -28.98
C THR A 179 11.24 12.34 -29.30
N PHE A 180 11.08 11.47 -28.31
CA PHE A 180 11.31 10.04 -28.44
C PHE A 180 10.00 9.29 -28.17
N ALA A 181 9.71 8.28 -28.97
CA ALA A 181 8.72 7.28 -28.63
C ALA A 181 9.39 6.19 -27.80
N TYR A 182 8.72 5.71 -26.76
CA TYR A 182 9.20 4.59 -25.96
C TYR A 182 8.13 3.51 -25.82
N THR A 183 8.58 2.27 -25.69
CA THR A 183 7.81 1.12 -25.25
C THR A 183 8.71 0.27 -24.37
N GLY A 184 8.31 -0.05 -23.16
CA GLY A 184 9.15 -0.79 -22.23
C GLY A 184 8.38 -1.41 -21.08
N GLU A 185 9.07 -2.28 -20.33
CA GLU A 185 8.61 -2.92 -19.11
C GLU A 185 9.33 -2.33 -17.91
N PHE A 186 8.57 -1.84 -16.94
CA PHE A 186 9.10 -1.08 -15.82
C PHE A 186 8.80 -1.76 -14.48
N TYR A 187 9.77 -1.73 -13.58
CA TYR A 187 9.64 -2.21 -12.22
C TYR A 187 8.87 -1.19 -11.37
N ILE A 188 7.96 -1.69 -10.54
CA ILE A 188 7.24 -0.86 -9.56
C ILE A 188 8.10 -0.81 -8.29
N ASP A 189 8.76 0.32 -8.08
CA ASP A 189 9.44 0.61 -6.83
C ASP A 189 8.41 0.95 -5.73
N ASN A 190 8.74 0.68 -4.46
CA ASN A 190 7.84 0.93 -3.32
C ASN A 190 6.46 0.27 -3.43
N PHE A 191 6.42 -0.99 -3.88
CA PHE A 191 5.19 -1.76 -3.91
C PHE A 191 4.69 -2.05 -2.49
N ASN A 192 3.89 -1.13 -1.95
CA ASN A 192 3.30 -1.26 -0.62
C ASN A 192 1.78 -1.36 -0.74
N ILE A 193 1.25 -2.54 -0.45
CA ILE A 193 -0.19 -2.83 -0.43
C ILE A 193 -0.68 -3.23 0.97
N SER A 194 -0.09 -2.63 2.01
CA SER A 194 -0.48 -2.88 3.41
C SER A 194 -1.96 -2.57 3.69
N ARG A 195 -2.54 -1.62 2.96
CA ARG A 195 -3.95 -1.22 3.09
C ARG A 195 -4.90 -2.02 2.19
N TYR A 196 -4.40 -3.04 1.51
CA TYR A 196 -5.25 -3.83 0.62
C TYR A 196 -6.57 -4.24 1.31
N PRO A 197 -7.74 -4.03 0.68
CA PRO A 197 -7.98 -3.74 -0.74
C PRO A 197 -8.17 -2.25 -1.09
N PHE A 198 -7.73 -1.31 -0.28
CA PHE A 198 -7.96 0.13 -0.43
C PHE A 198 -6.71 0.90 -0.89
N ASP A 199 -5.67 0.20 -1.31
CA ASP A 199 -4.43 0.80 -1.77
C ASP A 199 -4.58 1.49 -3.12
N ALA A 200 -3.71 2.50 -3.31
CA ALA A 200 -3.40 3.06 -4.61
C ALA A 200 -2.13 2.42 -5.16
N LEU A 201 -2.10 2.23 -6.47
CA LEU A 201 -0.97 1.70 -7.21
C LEU A 201 -0.25 2.87 -7.89
N SER A 202 1.06 2.96 -7.66
CA SER A 202 1.95 3.93 -8.27
C SER A 202 2.76 3.24 -9.36
N LEU A 203 2.75 3.78 -10.59
CA LEU A 203 3.45 3.26 -11.75
C LEU A 203 4.52 4.27 -12.21
N PRO A 204 5.74 4.21 -11.64
CA PRO A 204 6.78 5.15 -11.92
C PRO A 204 7.51 4.85 -13.23
N ILE A 205 7.82 5.90 -14.01
CA ILE A 205 8.79 5.88 -15.10
C ILE A 205 9.96 6.73 -14.65
N VAL A 206 11.11 6.11 -14.48
CA VAL A 206 12.30 6.73 -13.90
C VAL A 206 13.35 6.96 -15.00
N LEU A 207 13.62 8.22 -15.30
CA LEU A 207 14.71 8.64 -16.14
C LEU A 207 15.90 9.08 -15.28
N GLU A 208 17.09 8.60 -15.54
CA GLU A 208 18.31 8.96 -14.82
C GLU A 208 19.39 9.40 -15.78
N THR A 209 20.17 10.40 -15.38
CA THR A 209 21.40 10.75 -16.11
C THR A 209 22.45 9.68 -15.87
N ASP A 210 22.99 9.12 -16.95
CA ASP A 210 24.02 8.08 -16.90
C ASP A 210 25.10 8.42 -17.93
N ASP A 211 26.20 8.98 -17.47
CA ASP A 211 27.36 9.23 -18.32
C ASP A 211 28.35 8.08 -18.23
N PRO A 212 28.64 7.36 -19.32
CA PRO A 212 29.57 6.23 -19.33
C PRO A 212 30.97 6.57 -18.78
N ASP A 213 31.41 7.80 -18.97
CA ASP A 213 32.72 8.27 -18.52
C ASP A 213 32.71 8.86 -17.10
N GLY A 214 31.52 9.02 -16.50
CA GLY A 214 31.33 9.57 -15.16
C GLY A 214 31.74 11.04 -15.01
N ARG A 215 31.75 11.80 -16.11
CA ARG A 215 32.09 13.24 -16.13
C ARG A 215 30.88 14.11 -15.83
N LEU A 216 29.66 13.63 -16.18
CA LEU A 216 28.41 14.33 -15.94
C LEU A 216 27.80 13.80 -14.64
N THR A 217 27.95 14.58 -13.59
CA THR A 217 27.39 14.31 -12.26
C THR A 217 26.19 15.22 -12.01
N TYR A 218 25.47 15.01 -10.91
CA TYR A 218 24.34 15.84 -10.46
C TYR A 218 24.65 17.35 -10.47
N ASP A 219 25.87 17.75 -10.11
CA ASP A 219 26.27 19.17 -10.07
C ASP A 219 26.44 19.76 -11.46
N SER A 220 26.73 18.94 -12.47
CA SER A 220 27.01 19.40 -13.84
C SER A 220 25.84 19.22 -14.80
N LEU A 221 24.97 18.23 -14.58
CA LEU A 221 23.83 17.90 -15.43
C LEU A 221 22.58 17.61 -14.60
N ARG A 222 21.50 18.32 -14.87
CA ARG A 222 20.20 18.16 -14.19
C ARG A 222 19.06 17.92 -15.16
N LEU A 223 18.13 17.04 -14.73
CA LEU A 223 16.84 16.81 -15.38
C LEU A 223 15.79 17.71 -14.71
N ILE A 224 15.22 18.62 -15.47
CA ILE A 224 14.20 19.55 -14.97
C ILE A 224 12.84 19.09 -15.47
N PRO A 225 11.83 18.92 -14.59
CA PRO A 225 10.52 18.49 -14.99
C PRO A 225 9.81 19.48 -15.94
N ASP A 226 9.43 19.03 -17.12
CA ASP A 226 8.52 19.77 -17.99
C ASP A 226 7.07 19.38 -17.67
N ILE A 227 6.41 20.22 -16.89
CA ILE A 227 5.04 19.99 -16.41
C ILE A 227 4.01 20.26 -17.50
N ARG A 228 4.31 21.18 -18.41
CA ARG A 228 3.32 21.66 -19.40
C ARG A 228 3.02 20.60 -20.42
N ASP A 229 4.06 19.91 -20.88
CA ASP A 229 3.97 18.94 -21.94
C ASP A 229 3.88 17.51 -21.41
N SER A 230 4.01 17.31 -20.08
CA SER A 230 3.79 16.01 -19.42
C SER A 230 2.33 15.71 -19.23
N GLY A 231 1.97 14.43 -19.28
CA GLY A 231 0.58 14.04 -19.06
C GLY A 231 0.28 12.58 -19.38
N ILE A 232 -1.01 12.26 -19.41
CA ILE A 232 -1.52 10.92 -19.65
C ILE A 232 -2.57 10.95 -20.77
N GLY A 233 -2.45 10.01 -21.70
CA GLY A 233 -3.40 9.81 -22.78
C GLY A 233 -4.70 9.13 -22.33
N GLY A 234 -5.74 9.29 -23.12
CA GLY A 234 -7.06 8.74 -22.83
C GLY A 234 -7.17 7.20 -22.88
N TYR A 235 -6.12 6.50 -23.31
CA TYR A 235 -6.08 5.04 -23.39
C TYR A 235 -5.39 4.37 -22.18
N SER A 236 -5.08 5.12 -21.15
CA SER A 236 -4.40 4.64 -19.93
C SER A 236 -5.35 4.04 -18.89
N ASN A 237 -6.53 3.58 -19.30
CA ASN A 237 -7.48 2.93 -18.39
C ASN A 237 -7.06 1.48 -18.13
N VAL A 238 -6.85 1.15 -16.86
CA VAL A 238 -6.51 -0.20 -16.39
C VAL A 238 -7.75 -0.87 -15.82
N ILE A 239 -8.03 -2.11 -16.24
CA ILE A 239 -9.21 -2.84 -15.78
C ILE A 239 -9.14 -3.07 -14.27
N GLY A 240 -10.20 -2.68 -13.57
CA GLY A 240 -10.29 -2.83 -12.10
C GLY A 240 -9.67 -1.69 -11.30
N TRP A 241 -9.07 -0.70 -11.97
CA TRP A 241 -8.49 0.49 -11.38
C TRP A 241 -9.06 1.75 -12.04
N HIS A 242 -9.09 2.83 -11.33
CA HIS A 242 -9.39 4.16 -11.88
C HIS A 242 -8.16 5.04 -11.80
N LEU A 243 -7.98 5.88 -12.77
CA LEU A 243 -6.86 6.80 -12.84
C LEU A 243 -7.11 7.99 -11.90
N ASP A 244 -6.31 8.12 -10.85
CA ASP A 244 -6.41 9.21 -9.88
C ASP A 244 -5.66 10.46 -10.34
N GLY A 245 -4.48 10.28 -10.91
CA GLY A 245 -3.66 11.38 -11.35
C GLY A 245 -2.25 10.96 -11.73
N TRP A 246 -1.38 11.95 -11.80
CA TRP A 246 0.04 11.75 -12.04
C TRP A 246 0.87 12.81 -11.32
N SER A 247 2.13 12.51 -11.13
CA SER A 247 3.11 13.46 -10.60
C SER A 247 4.41 13.41 -11.37
N ILE A 248 5.17 14.49 -11.34
CA ILE A 248 6.51 14.58 -11.91
C ILE A 248 7.41 15.37 -10.97
N GLY A 249 8.62 14.85 -10.75
CA GLY A 249 9.57 15.50 -9.87
C GLY A 249 11.02 15.17 -10.23
N GLU A 250 11.93 16.04 -9.87
CA GLU A 250 13.37 15.81 -9.94
C GLU A 250 13.88 15.32 -8.59
N TYR A 251 14.78 14.34 -8.64
CA TYR A 251 15.39 13.71 -7.48
C TYR A 251 16.91 13.69 -7.61
N ARG A 252 17.60 13.82 -6.49
CA ARG A 252 19.03 13.58 -6.37
C ARG A 252 19.23 12.15 -5.89
N HIS A 253 19.81 11.33 -6.74
CA HIS A 253 20.13 9.95 -6.47
C HIS A 253 21.58 9.84 -6.03
N HIS A 254 21.80 9.44 -4.77
CA HIS A 254 23.13 9.23 -4.21
C HIS A 254 23.43 7.76 -4.10
N LEU A 255 24.52 7.33 -4.74
CA LEU A 255 25.05 5.97 -4.69
C LEU A 255 26.32 5.95 -3.84
N ALA A 256 26.24 5.33 -2.65
CA ALA A 256 27.38 5.19 -1.75
C ALA A 256 28.31 4.03 -2.20
N THR A 257 28.74 4.08 -3.45
CA THR A 257 29.63 3.08 -4.04
C THR A 257 30.56 3.72 -5.05
N SER A 258 31.79 3.23 -5.15
CA SER A 258 32.77 3.65 -6.15
C SER A 258 32.73 2.82 -7.44
N PHE A 259 31.86 1.81 -7.51
CA PHE A 259 31.84 0.80 -8.61
C PHE A 259 33.24 0.26 -8.97
N GLY A 260 34.12 0.09 -7.96
CA GLY A 260 35.48 -0.37 -8.15
C GLY A 260 36.49 0.70 -8.61
N SER A 261 36.07 1.94 -8.75
CA SER A 261 36.97 3.06 -9.08
C SER A 261 37.72 3.54 -7.82
N ASN A 262 39.03 3.62 -7.88
CA ASN A 262 39.88 4.08 -6.76
C ASN A 262 39.72 5.57 -6.44
N ASN A 263 39.07 6.35 -7.29
CA ASN A 263 39.04 7.82 -7.19
C ASN A 263 37.74 8.43 -6.67
N LYS A 264 36.65 7.65 -6.52
CA LYS A 264 35.36 8.20 -6.07
C LYS A 264 34.74 7.26 -5.06
N SER A 265 34.36 7.77 -3.90
CA SER A 265 33.66 7.00 -2.84
C SER A 265 32.14 6.97 -3.02
N SER A 266 31.61 7.83 -3.87
CA SER A 266 30.15 7.97 -4.14
C SER A 266 29.92 8.63 -5.48
N ALA A 267 28.78 8.36 -6.10
CA ALA A 267 28.30 9.00 -7.31
C ALA A 267 26.90 9.59 -7.06
N GLU A 268 26.63 10.74 -7.69
CA GLU A 268 25.35 11.41 -7.61
C GLU A 268 24.83 11.72 -9.01
N TYR A 269 23.56 11.38 -9.23
CA TYR A 269 22.89 11.52 -10.51
C TYR A 269 21.58 12.27 -10.36
N SER A 270 21.14 12.96 -11.42
CA SER A 270 19.79 13.53 -11.47
C SER A 270 18.82 12.50 -12.01
N GLN A 271 17.75 12.26 -11.27
CA GLN A 271 16.61 11.44 -11.68
C GLN A 271 15.37 12.28 -11.90
N LEU A 272 14.60 11.95 -12.92
CA LEU A 272 13.25 12.43 -13.14
C LEU A 272 12.30 11.27 -12.97
N ILE A 273 11.36 11.38 -12.04
CA ILE A 273 10.32 10.37 -11.84
C ILE A 273 8.99 10.94 -12.30
N PHE A 274 8.40 10.30 -13.29
CA PHE A 274 7.04 10.51 -13.71
C PHE A 274 6.19 9.34 -13.19
N ASP A 275 5.26 9.64 -12.29
CA ASP A 275 4.49 8.64 -11.58
C ASP A 275 3.01 8.75 -11.91
N VAL A 276 2.40 7.64 -12.28
CA VAL A 276 0.96 7.54 -12.57
C VAL A 276 0.28 6.79 -11.45
N THR A 277 -0.68 7.43 -10.81
CA THR A 277 -1.39 6.86 -9.67
C THR A 277 -2.76 6.31 -10.08
N TYR A 278 -3.00 5.05 -9.75
CA TYR A 278 -4.27 4.36 -9.93
C TYR A 278 -4.85 3.96 -8.57
N GLY A 279 -6.12 4.24 -8.36
CA GLY A 279 -6.85 3.87 -7.15
C GLY A 279 -7.86 2.74 -7.39
N LYS A 280 -8.22 2.04 -6.33
CA LYS A 280 -9.41 1.16 -6.32
C LYS A 280 -10.58 1.89 -5.69
N SER A 281 -11.78 1.73 -6.24
CA SER A 281 -12.98 2.25 -5.60
C SER A 281 -13.17 1.59 -4.22
N PRO A 282 -13.13 2.34 -3.11
CA PRO A 282 -13.28 1.76 -1.77
C PRO A 282 -14.62 1.03 -1.62
N TRP A 283 -15.68 1.56 -2.23
CA TRP A 283 -17.01 0.97 -2.20
C TRP A 283 -17.06 -0.38 -2.92
N SER A 284 -16.48 -0.47 -4.13
CA SER A 284 -16.40 -1.73 -4.87
C SER A 284 -15.57 -2.78 -4.13
N SER A 285 -14.44 -2.39 -3.54
CA SER A 285 -13.56 -3.26 -2.75
C SER A 285 -14.28 -3.79 -1.50
N PHE A 286 -15.03 -2.92 -0.81
CA PHE A 286 -15.85 -3.33 0.35
C PHE A 286 -16.87 -4.40 -0.03
N TRP A 287 -17.70 -4.14 -1.06
CA TRP A 287 -18.75 -5.07 -1.45
C TRP A 287 -18.22 -6.42 -1.98
N LYS A 288 -17.09 -6.41 -2.64
CA LYS A 288 -16.53 -7.63 -3.22
C LYS A 288 -15.75 -8.50 -2.23
N LEU A 289 -15.07 -7.91 -1.27
CA LEU A 289 -14.12 -8.61 -0.39
C LEU A 289 -14.58 -8.64 1.08
N ILE A 290 -15.02 -7.53 1.63
CA ILE A 290 -15.33 -7.42 3.07
C ILE A 290 -16.77 -7.86 3.36
N GLN A 291 -17.73 -7.48 2.53
CA GLN A 291 -19.13 -7.82 2.77
C GLN A 291 -19.39 -9.33 2.82
N PRO A 292 -18.88 -10.19 1.90
CA PRO A 292 -19.06 -11.63 2.02
C PRO A 292 -18.48 -12.20 3.30
N LEU A 293 -17.32 -11.70 3.73
CA LEU A 293 -16.70 -12.09 4.99
C LEU A 293 -17.57 -11.73 6.20
N LEU A 294 -18.15 -10.53 6.22
CA LEU A 294 -19.07 -10.10 7.28
C LEU A 294 -20.34 -10.98 7.33
N VAL A 295 -20.86 -11.41 6.19
CA VAL A 295 -22.02 -12.32 6.13
C VAL A 295 -21.68 -13.67 6.75
N VAL A 296 -20.53 -14.25 6.41
CA VAL A 296 -20.04 -15.50 6.98
C VAL A 296 -19.87 -15.37 8.50
N MET A 297 -19.28 -14.25 8.97
CA MET A 297 -19.10 -13.99 10.38
C MET A 297 -20.43 -13.78 11.11
N ALA A 298 -21.37 -13.06 10.52
CA ALA A 298 -22.70 -12.90 11.10
C ALA A 298 -23.41 -14.26 11.25
N SER A 299 -23.26 -15.15 10.28
CA SER A 299 -23.86 -16.50 10.32
C SER A 299 -23.34 -17.29 11.52
N ILE A 300 -22.02 -17.36 11.76
CA ILE A 300 -21.46 -18.11 12.91
C ILE A 300 -21.82 -17.47 14.25
N ILE A 301 -21.85 -16.15 14.32
CA ILE A 301 -22.19 -15.44 15.55
C ILE A 301 -23.66 -15.68 15.91
N LEU A 302 -24.57 -15.67 14.93
CA LEU A 302 -26.00 -15.88 15.14
C LEU A 302 -26.35 -17.33 15.47
N ILE A 303 -25.55 -18.32 15.04
CA ILE A 303 -25.82 -19.74 15.28
C ILE A 303 -25.86 -20.07 16.75
N THR A 304 -25.19 -19.31 17.61
CA THR A 304 -25.20 -19.51 19.05
C THR A 304 -26.61 -19.34 19.68
N ARG A 305 -27.54 -18.71 18.95
CA ARG A 305 -28.95 -18.58 19.35
C ARG A 305 -29.84 -19.76 18.94
N VAL A 306 -29.36 -20.60 18.03
CA VAL A 306 -30.14 -21.74 17.51
C VAL A 306 -29.95 -22.93 18.43
N LYS A 307 -31.05 -23.42 18.97
CA LYS A 307 -31.08 -24.57 19.90
C LYS A 307 -31.16 -25.91 19.14
N SER A 308 -30.28 -26.16 18.20
CA SER A 308 -30.24 -27.40 17.43
C SER A 308 -29.11 -28.31 17.90
N GLU A 309 -29.31 -29.62 17.80
CA GLU A 309 -28.27 -30.62 18.11
C GLU A 309 -27.15 -30.65 17.06
N TYR A 310 -27.40 -30.13 15.85
CA TYR A 310 -26.47 -30.10 14.72
C TYR A 310 -25.58 -28.86 14.65
N ASN A 311 -25.46 -28.11 15.75
CA ASN A 311 -24.75 -26.80 15.73
C ASN A 311 -23.22 -26.90 15.61
N LEU A 312 -22.62 -28.11 15.67
CA LEU A 312 -21.15 -28.30 15.57
C LEU A 312 -20.63 -28.27 14.15
N GLU A 313 -21.42 -28.69 13.19
CA GLU A 313 -21.00 -28.77 11.77
C GLU A 313 -20.81 -27.37 11.17
N ILE A 314 -21.63 -26.41 11.57
CA ILE A 314 -21.65 -25.07 10.99
C ILE A 314 -20.38 -24.26 11.31
N PRO A 315 -19.85 -24.21 12.56
CA PRO A 315 -18.60 -23.56 12.85
C PRO A 315 -17.41 -24.13 12.06
N LEU A 316 -17.38 -25.45 11.85
CA LEU A 316 -16.34 -26.10 11.05
C LEU A 316 -16.45 -25.72 9.57
N ALA A 317 -17.67 -25.69 9.04
CA ALA A 317 -17.92 -25.26 7.67
C ALA A 317 -17.54 -23.78 7.45
N VAL A 318 -17.80 -22.92 8.43
CA VAL A 318 -17.41 -21.51 8.41
C VAL A 318 -15.89 -21.37 8.42
N LEU A 319 -15.17 -22.09 9.29
CA LEU A 319 -13.70 -22.07 9.31
C LEU A 319 -13.11 -22.49 7.95
N LEU A 320 -13.66 -23.54 7.36
CA LEU A 320 -13.23 -24.00 6.03
C LEU A 320 -13.53 -22.94 4.96
N THR A 321 -14.70 -22.30 5.03
CA THR A 321 -15.06 -21.20 4.11
C THR A 321 -14.09 -20.02 4.24
N LEU A 322 -13.70 -19.63 5.46
CA LEU A 322 -12.71 -18.58 5.70
C LEU A 322 -11.35 -18.93 5.06
N VAL A 323 -10.90 -20.19 5.17
CA VAL A 323 -9.65 -20.63 4.55
C VAL A 323 -9.72 -20.50 3.03
N PHE A 324 -10.80 -20.98 2.40
CA PHE A 324 -10.96 -20.85 0.95
C PHE A 324 -11.08 -19.40 0.48
N MET A 325 -11.75 -18.55 1.25
CA MET A 325 -11.85 -17.12 0.92
C MET A 325 -10.47 -16.43 1.04
N GLN A 326 -9.69 -16.79 2.04
CA GLN A 326 -8.34 -16.25 2.23
C GLN A 326 -7.42 -16.71 1.09
N GLU A 327 -7.41 -17.96 0.74
CA GLU A 327 -6.63 -18.50 -0.36
C GLU A 327 -7.02 -17.87 -1.69
N GLY A 328 -8.32 -17.72 -1.93
CA GLY A 328 -8.84 -17.11 -3.15
C GLY A 328 -8.40 -15.66 -3.38
N TYR A 329 -8.23 -14.85 -2.33
CA TYR A 329 -7.71 -13.49 -2.53
C TYR A 329 -6.18 -13.45 -2.57
N ARG A 330 -5.50 -14.32 -1.82
CA ARG A 330 -4.03 -14.36 -1.79
C ARG A 330 -3.43 -14.82 -3.12
N SER A 331 -4.10 -15.69 -3.85
CA SER A 331 -3.64 -16.15 -5.15
C SER A 331 -3.45 -15.03 -6.20
N GLY A 332 -4.07 -13.87 -5.99
CA GLY A 332 -3.93 -12.68 -6.84
C GLY A 332 -2.92 -11.64 -6.33
N LEU A 333 -2.16 -11.94 -5.28
CA LEU A 333 -1.18 -11.04 -4.67
C LEU A 333 0.20 -11.70 -4.60
N PRO A 334 1.29 -10.93 -4.59
CA PRO A 334 2.63 -11.47 -4.33
C PRO A 334 2.77 -11.98 -2.91
N GLU A 335 3.81 -12.77 -2.66
CA GLU A 335 4.22 -13.10 -1.29
C GLU A 335 4.80 -11.85 -0.61
N LEU A 336 4.06 -11.35 0.37
CA LEU A 336 4.42 -10.13 1.10
C LEU A 336 5.08 -10.46 2.43
N PRO A 337 6.12 -9.72 2.85
CA PRO A 337 6.76 -9.92 4.15
C PRO A 337 5.95 -9.38 5.33
N TYR A 338 4.80 -8.75 5.07
CA TYR A 338 3.91 -8.14 6.07
C TYR A 338 2.45 -8.57 5.85
N LEU A 339 1.62 -8.35 6.87
CA LEU A 339 0.18 -8.62 6.79
C LEU A 339 -0.57 -7.42 6.20
N THR A 340 -1.37 -7.68 5.18
CA THR A 340 -2.30 -6.68 4.64
C THR A 340 -3.45 -6.41 5.61
N TYR A 341 -4.16 -5.30 5.45
CA TYR A 341 -5.37 -5.02 6.23
C TYR A 341 -6.40 -6.15 6.13
N LEU A 342 -6.57 -6.73 4.94
CA LEU A 342 -7.49 -7.86 4.74
C LEU A 342 -7.01 -9.11 5.48
N ASP A 343 -5.70 -9.41 5.52
CA ASP A 343 -5.15 -10.50 6.32
C ASP A 343 -5.45 -10.33 7.80
N GLN A 344 -5.31 -9.12 8.33
CA GLN A 344 -5.62 -8.83 9.74
C GLN A 344 -7.10 -9.06 10.03
N ILE A 345 -7.99 -8.69 9.11
CA ILE A 345 -9.43 -9.00 9.23
C ILE A 345 -9.65 -10.51 9.25
N PHE A 346 -8.97 -11.29 8.40
CA PHE A 346 -9.10 -12.76 8.41
C PHE A 346 -8.63 -13.35 9.73
N VAL A 347 -7.52 -12.89 10.30
CA VAL A 347 -7.04 -13.34 11.63
C VAL A 347 -8.10 -13.08 12.70
N LEU A 348 -8.71 -11.88 12.72
CA LEU A 348 -9.80 -11.56 13.64
C LEU A 348 -11.02 -12.47 13.44
N CYS A 349 -11.36 -12.77 12.19
CA CYS A 349 -12.46 -13.68 11.85
C CYS A 349 -12.17 -15.12 12.30
N TYR A 350 -10.96 -15.63 12.14
CA TYR A 350 -10.56 -16.94 12.66
C TYR A 350 -10.70 -17.02 14.17
N ILE A 351 -10.20 -16.02 14.89
CA ILE A 351 -10.30 -15.96 16.34
C ILE A 351 -11.77 -15.94 16.79
N ALA A 352 -12.57 -15.07 16.18
CA ALA A 352 -14.00 -14.98 16.50
C ALA A 352 -14.75 -16.27 16.18
N SER A 353 -14.38 -16.97 15.10
CA SER A 353 -14.95 -18.27 14.72
C SER A 353 -14.59 -19.38 15.70
N LEU A 354 -13.31 -19.46 16.10
CA LEU A 354 -12.85 -20.43 17.12
C LEU A 354 -13.51 -20.19 18.47
N LEU A 355 -13.68 -18.93 18.90
CA LEU A 355 -14.38 -18.61 20.13
C LEU A 355 -15.86 -18.94 20.05
N SER A 356 -16.51 -18.70 18.91
CA SER A 356 -17.91 -19.09 18.69
C SER A 356 -18.06 -20.61 18.72
N PHE A 357 -17.10 -21.35 18.13
CA PHE A 357 -17.08 -22.80 18.21
C PHE A 357 -16.90 -23.32 19.64
N ALA A 358 -15.93 -22.78 20.38
CA ALA A 358 -15.73 -23.11 21.79
C ALA A 358 -16.97 -22.82 22.64
N LEU A 359 -17.68 -21.71 22.35
CA LEU A 359 -18.93 -21.37 23.01
C LEU A 359 -20.03 -22.41 22.71
N VAL A 360 -20.16 -22.85 21.46
CA VAL A 360 -21.13 -23.89 21.09
C VAL A 360 -20.83 -25.20 21.82
N LEU A 361 -19.58 -25.62 21.91
CA LEU A 361 -19.15 -26.78 22.70
C LEU A 361 -19.53 -26.65 24.18
N TYR A 362 -19.20 -25.50 24.77
CA TYR A 362 -19.52 -25.21 26.16
C TYR A 362 -21.04 -25.21 26.44
N THR A 363 -21.82 -24.65 25.52
CA THR A 363 -23.29 -24.63 25.67
C THR A 363 -23.89 -26.04 25.58
N GLN A 364 -23.34 -26.89 24.74
CA GLN A 364 -23.76 -28.31 24.65
C GLN A 364 -23.43 -29.10 25.93
N ASP A 365 -22.17 -28.97 26.43
CA ASP A 365 -21.77 -29.61 27.69
C ASP A 365 -22.68 -29.16 28.86
N CYS A 366 -22.96 -27.87 28.94
CA CYS A 366 -23.88 -27.33 29.93
C CYS A 366 -25.31 -27.92 29.81
N ARG A 367 -25.83 -28.12 28.59
CA ARG A 367 -27.15 -28.73 28.35
C ARG A 367 -27.17 -30.21 28.75
N VAL A 368 -26.09 -30.96 28.52
CA VAL A 368 -25.96 -32.35 28.98
C VAL A 368 -26.00 -32.39 30.53
N ARG A 369 -25.19 -31.56 31.19
CA ARG A 369 -25.14 -31.46 32.66
C ARG A 369 -26.50 -31.03 33.29
N MET A 370 -27.26 -30.20 32.59
CA MET A 370 -28.61 -29.83 33.05
C MET A 370 -29.56 -31.02 33.10
N LYS A 371 -29.45 -32.00 32.19
CA LYS A 371 -30.29 -33.21 32.17
C LYS A 371 -29.97 -34.17 33.31
N GLU A 372 -28.74 -34.13 33.83
CA GLU A 372 -28.23 -35.03 34.87
C GLU A 372 -28.29 -34.39 36.27
N SER A 373 -28.61 -33.10 36.39
CA SER A 373 -28.50 -32.32 37.64
C SER A 373 -29.84 -32.09 38.32
N ASN A 374 -29.79 -31.79 39.66
CA ASN A 374 -30.96 -31.45 40.45
C ASN A 374 -31.64 -30.16 39.94
N GLN A 375 -32.96 -30.03 40.19
CA GLN A 375 -33.79 -28.96 39.65
C GLN A 375 -33.26 -27.54 39.95
N GLU A 376 -32.64 -27.29 41.10
CA GLU A 376 -32.09 -25.99 41.48
C GLU A 376 -30.79 -25.66 40.69
N THR A 377 -29.88 -26.60 40.55
CA THR A 377 -28.66 -26.46 39.77
C THR A 377 -28.95 -26.33 38.29
N SER A 378 -29.90 -27.07 37.77
CA SER A 378 -30.39 -26.98 36.40
C SER A 378 -30.93 -25.59 36.06
N LEU A 379 -31.74 -24.99 36.94
CA LEU A 379 -32.26 -23.64 36.80
C LEU A 379 -31.15 -22.58 36.76
N ARG A 380 -30.14 -22.70 37.63
CA ARG A 380 -28.98 -21.80 37.62
C ARG A 380 -28.18 -21.89 36.32
N ILE A 381 -27.89 -23.10 35.82
CA ILE A 381 -27.21 -23.33 34.58
C ILE A 381 -28.01 -22.76 33.39
N ALA A 382 -29.33 -23.02 33.35
CA ALA A 382 -30.22 -22.52 32.30
C ALA A 382 -30.22 -20.99 32.22
N LYS A 383 -30.28 -20.30 33.38
CA LYS A 383 -30.22 -18.83 33.41
C LYS A 383 -28.90 -18.29 32.91
N ARG A 384 -27.79 -18.96 33.25
CA ARG A 384 -26.44 -18.60 32.73
C ARG A 384 -26.38 -18.75 31.23
N LEU A 385 -26.81 -19.90 30.71
CA LEU A 385 -26.78 -20.23 29.30
C LEU A 385 -27.58 -19.21 28.50
N THR A 386 -28.79 -18.89 28.91
CA THR A 386 -29.67 -17.93 28.23
C THR A 386 -29.05 -16.53 28.17
N LEU A 387 -28.39 -16.08 29.24
CA LEU A 387 -27.70 -14.79 29.25
C LEU A 387 -26.50 -14.78 28.28
N LEU A 388 -25.73 -15.86 28.24
CA LEU A 388 -24.56 -15.99 27.41
C LEU A 388 -24.95 -16.07 25.91
N GLU A 389 -25.93 -16.87 25.56
CA GLU A 389 -26.49 -16.97 24.21
C GLU A 389 -27.13 -15.66 23.74
N LYS A 390 -27.69 -14.85 24.64
CA LYS A 390 -28.28 -13.55 24.31
C LYS A 390 -27.22 -12.45 24.13
N SER A 391 -26.18 -12.43 24.99
CA SER A 391 -25.16 -11.36 24.99
C SER A 391 -24.06 -11.57 23.96
N TRP A 392 -23.74 -12.83 23.58
CA TRP A 392 -22.65 -13.15 22.67
C TRP A 392 -22.76 -12.46 21.31
N PRO A 393 -23.86 -12.54 20.56
CA PRO A 393 -23.93 -11.98 19.22
C PRO A 393 -23.67 -10.47 19.16
N PRO A 394 -24.32 -9.61 19.98
CA PRO A 394 -24.08 -8.17 19.91
C PRO A 394 -22.66 -7.80 20.39
N VAL A 395 -22.13 -8.49 21.41
CA VAL A 395 -20.80 -8.18 21.95
C VAL A 395 -19.72 -8.60 20.96
N SER A 396 -19.77 -9.81 20.42
CA SER A 396 -18.75 -10.30 19.47
C SER A 396 -18.76 -9.50 18.18
N LEU A 397 -19.93 -9.12 17.66
CA LEU A 397 -20.03 -8.31 16.45
C LEU A 397 -19.49 -6.90 16.66
N LEU A 398 -19.81 -6.29 17.80
CA LEU A 398 -19.29 -4.96 18.16
C LEU A 398 -17.78 -4.99 18.37
N VAL A 399 -17.24 -6.01 19.04
CA VAL A 399 -15.80 -6.17 19.24
C VAL A 399 -15.09 -6.39 17.89
N LEU A 400 -15.65 -7.21 16.99
CA LEU A 400 -15.11 -7.42 15.65
C LEU A 400 -15.01 -6.10 14.87
N LEU A 401 -16.11 -5.31 14.84
CA LEU A 401 -16.13 -4.03 14.13
C LEU A 401 -15.14 -3.01 14.70
N ILE A 402 -15.07 -2.91 16.04
CA ILE A 402 -14.08 -2.03 16.71
C ILE A 402 -12.66 -2.49 16.37
N SER A 403 -12.41 -3.79 16.37
CA SER A 403 -11.11 -4.37 16.05
C SER A 403 -10.68 -4.04 14.62
N MET A 404 -11.59 -4.17 13.66
CA MET A 404 -11.34 -3.79 12.26
C MET A 404 -11.02 -2.29 12.14
N ALA A 405 -11.74 -1.43 12.87
CA ALA A 405 -11.48 0.01 12.86
C ALA A 405 -10.11 0.35 13.47
N ILE A 406 -9.70 -0.33 14.55
CA ILE A 406 -8.38 -0.14 15.17
C ILE A 406 -7.27 -0.59 14.21
N CYS A 407 -7.40 -1.74 13.55
CA CYS A 407 -6.44 -2.20 12.54
C CYS A 407 -6.31 -1.18 11.40
N TRP A 408 -7.43 -0.61 10.94
CA TRP A 408 -7.41 0.43 9.91
C TRP A 408 -6.67 1.69 10.36
N ILE A 409 -6.90 2.17 11.58
CA ILE A 409 -6.22 3.34 12.13
C ILE A 409 -4.72 3.08 12.27
N ALA A 410 -4.34 1.88 12.73
CA ALA A 410 -2.94 1.52 12.94
C ALA A 410 -2.13 1.45 11.64
N ILE A 411 -2.72 1.01 10.54
CA ILE A 411 -2.05 0.95 9.23
C ILE A 411 -1.94 2.35 8.60
N ASN A 412 -2.81 3.29 8.97
CA ASN A 412 -2.78 4.64 8.42
C ASN A 412 -1.90 5.63 9.19
N ASN A 413 -1.43 5.26 10.38
CA ASN A 413 -0.50 6.05 11.17
C ASN A 413 0.94 5.64 10.93
#